data_18b79343161de585315471c3ce5b286f
#
_entry.id   18b79343161de585315471c3ce5b286f
#
_cell.length_a   1.000
_cell.length_b   1.000
_cell.length_c   1.000
_cell.angle_alpha   90.00
_cell.angle_beta   90.00
_cell.angle_gamma   90.00
#
_symmetry.space_group_name_H-M   'P 1'
#
loop_
_entity.id
_entity.type
_entity.pdbx_description
1 polymer ?
#
loop_
_entity_poly.entity_id
_entity_poly.type
_entity_poly.pdbx_seq_one_letter_code
_entity_poly.pdbx_strand_id
1 'polypeptide(L)'
;MVYLGLVDDDYEEYDAYDEPQAVSRPTSRAYMPEPQDGGGAVAIRTLPRETMQEPAGGGGSLITSRPVTGAASVRPIPSPVQNAKVHVVAPAKFADAQEIGDRFKNGQPVIVNLQGADRELGRRMIDFCSGVTYALGASMDKVADQVFLLTPSNVEVSAEEKRRLQERGLYRS
;
A
#
# COMPACT_ATOMS: atom_id res chain seq x y z
N MET A 1 5.29 42.69 -55.84
CA MET A 1 3.94 42.89 -55.27
C MET A 1 3.72 41.77 -54.30
N VAL A 2 3.98 42.03 -53.00
CA VAL A 2 3.97 41.01 -51.93
C VAL A 2 2.63 41.09 -51.23
N TYR A 3 1.83 40.02 -51.32
CA TYR A 3 0.55 39.94 -50.64
C TYR A 3 0.76 39.39 -49.24
N LEU A 4 0.68 40.24 -48.23
CA LEU A 4 0.66 39.88 -46.83
C LEU A 4 -0.78 39.41 -46.51
N GLY A 5 -1.00 38.09 -46.46
CA GLY A 5 -2.23 37.55 -45.93
C GLY A 5 -2.24 37.66 -44.40
N LEU A 6 -3.10 38.56 -43.89
CA LEU A 6 -3.51 38.52 -42.49
C LEU A 6 -4.33 37.24 -42.30
N VAL A 7 -3.86 36.41 -41.42
CA VAL A 7 -4.66 35.29 -40.85
C VAL A 7 -5.50 35.93 -39.77
N ASP A 8 -6.81 36.00 -39.98
CA ASP A 8 -7.77 36.30 -38.93
C ASP A 8 -7.71 35.18 -37.91
N ASP A 9 -7.19 35.44 -36.74
CA ASP A 9 -7.31 34.57 -35.58
C ASP A 9 -8.78 34.61 -35.11
N ASP A 10 -9.60 33.70 -35.61
CA ASP A 10 -10.88 33.39 -34.99
C ASP A 10 -10.58 32.74 -33.61
N TYR A 11 -10.46 33.59 -32.60
CA TYR A 11 -10.60 33.18 -31.23
C TYR A 11 -12.07 32.82 -31.05
N GLU A 12 -12.38 31.53 -31.21
CA GLU A 12 -13.63 30.99 -30.70
C GLU A 12 -13.70 31.35 -29.21
N GLU A 13 -14.63 32.24 -28.93
CA GLU A 13 -15.05 32.68 -27.62
C GLU A 13 -15.32 31.43 -26.79
N TYR A 14 -14.40 31.10 -25.87
CA TYR A 14 -14.61 30.07 -24.89
C TYR A 14 -15.82 30.49 -24.08
N ASP A 15 -16.95 29.85 -24.36
CA ASP A 15 -18.15 29.94 -23.58
C ASP A 15 -17.79 29.88 -22.10
N ALA A 16 -18.16 30.95 -21.39
CA ALA A 16 -18.02 31.10 -19.97
C ALA A 16 -18.47 29.80 -19.29
N TYR A 17 -17.58 29.23 -18.50
CA TYR A 17 -17.91 28.13 -17.60
C TYR A 17 -19.16 28.54 -16.83
N ASP A 18 -20.24 27.83 -17.10
CA ASP A 18 -21.48 27.89 -16.34
C ASP A 18 -21.09 27.67 -14.87
N GLU A 19 -21.20 28.74 -14.07
CA GLU A 19 -20.96 28.68 -12.64
C GLU A 19 -21.85 27.57 -12.09
N PRO A 20 -21.31 26.53 -11.43
CA PRO A 20 -22.16 25.52 -10.82
C PRO A 20 -23.02 26.23 -9.78
N GLN A 21 -24.32 26.32 -10.08
CA GLN A 21 -25.31 26.83 -9.16
C GLN A 21 -25.09 26.15 -7.80
N ALA A 22 -24.85 27.00 -6.80
CA ALA A 22 -24.72 26.58 -5.42
C ALA A 22 -25.93 25.75 -5.04
N VAL A 23 -25.79 24.43 -5.10
CA VAL A 23 -26.75 23.50 -4.52
C VAL A 23 -26.79 23.84 -3.05
N SER A 24 -27.87 24.48 -2.62
CA SER A 24 -28.15 24.77 -1.23
C SER A 24 -28.08 23.44 -0.48
N ARG A 25 -26.97 23.28 0.28
CA ARG A 25 -26.82 22.15 1.19
C ARG A 25 -28.04 22.15 2.12
N PRO A 26 -28.81 21.06 2.22
CA PRO A 26 -29.76 20.96 3.30
C PRO A 26 -28.96 21.04 4.59
N THR A 27 -29.25 22.05 5.39
CA THR A 27 -28.79 22.16 6.76
C THR A 27 -29.14 20.86 7.45
N SER A 28 -28.17 20.00 7.63
CA SER A 28 -28.31 18.83 8.48
C SER A 28 -28.58 19.35 9.88
N ARG A 29 -29.86 19.28 10.22
CA ARG A 29 -30.39 19.45 11.55
C ARG A 29 -29.50 18.68 12.50
N ALA A 30 -28.78 19.41 13.35
CA ALA A 30 -27.97 18.83 14.40
C ALA A 30 -28.82 17.81 15.15
N TYR A 31 -28.49 16.54 15.02
CA TYR A 31 -29.00 15.50 15.91
C TYR A 31 -28.31 15.73 17.25
N MET A 32 -29.04 16.40 18.15
CA MET A 32 -28.72 16.38 19.57
C MET A 32 -29.21 15.01 20.09
N PRO A 33 -28.33 14.14 20.60
CA PRO A 33 -28.81 13.01 21.37
C PRO A 33 -29.33 13.56 22.70
N GLU A 34 -30.64 13.35 22.98
CA GLU A 34 -31.20 13.54 24.30
C GLU A 34 -30.45 12.65 25.31
N PRO A 35 -30.19 13.14 26.52
CA PRO A 35 -29.64 12.32 27.58
C PRO A 35 -30.72 11.36 28.06
N GLN A 36 -30.67 10.11 27.63
CA GLN A 36 -31.40 9.04 28.30
C GLN A 36 -30.64 8.66 29.57
N ASP A 37 -31.18 9.09 30.69
CA ASP A 37 -30.96 8.48 31.99
C ASP A 37 -31.23 6.98 31.91
N GLY A 38 -30.22 6.19 32.06
CA GLY A 38 -30.32 4.74 32.08
C GLY A 38 -28.95 4.16 32.45
N GLY A 39 -28.73 4.00 33.76
CA GLY A 39 -27.48 3.48 34.34
C GLY A 39 -27.08 2.13 33.72
N GLY A 40 -25.91 2.11 33.13
CA GLY A 40 -25.20 0.97 32.69
C GLY A 40 -23.70 1.24 32.80
N ALA A 41 -23.20 1.33 34.04
CA ALA A 41 -21.80 1.33 34.32
C ALA A 41 -21.20 0.04 33.72
N VAL A 42 -20.43 0.18 32.62
CA VAL A 42 -19.57 -0.90 32.14
C VAL A 42 -18.49 -1.08 33.18
N ALA A 43 -18.74 -1.95 34.14
CA ALA A 43 -17.79 -2.35 35.16
C ALA A 43 -16.64 -3.07 34.44
N ILE A 44 -15.51 -2.38 34.38
CA ILE A 44 -14.20 -3.02 34.12
C ILE A 44 -14.02 -4.01 35.27
N ARG A 45 -14.21 -5.31 35.01
CA ARG A 45 -13.89 -6.36 35.94
C ARG A 45 -12.38 -6.39 36.12
N THR A 46 -11.91 -5.72 37.14
CA THR A 46 -10.60 -5.98 37.74
C THR A 46 -10.68 -7.38 38.39
N LEU A 47 -9.85 -8.29 37.91
CA LEU A 47 -9.69 -9.61 38.53
C LEU A 47 -9.26 -9.40 39.99
N PRO A 48 -9.87 -10.12 40.95
CA PRO A 48 -9.44 -10.06 42.31
C PRO A 48 -8.01 -10.63 42.42
N ARG A 49 -7.11 -9.80 42.92
CA ARG A 49 -5.80 -10.27 43.36
C ARG A 49 -6.06 -11.04 44.65
N GLU A 50 -5.99 -12.35 44.57
CA GLU A 50 -6.02 -13.21 45.76
C GLU A 50 -4.80 -12.82 46.63
N THR A 51 -5.11 -12.19 47.76
CA THR A 51 -4.18 -12.06 48.87
C THR A 51 -4.08 -13.41 49.52
N MET A 52 -3.05 -14.19 49.19
CA MET A 52 -2.67 -15.35 50.00
C MET A 52 -2.16 -14.85 51.36
N GLN A 53 -2.92 -15.13 52.37
CA GLN A 53 -2.66 -14.96 53.76
C GLN A 53 -1.57 -15.96 54.14
N GLU A 54 -0.41 -15.46 54.60
CA GLU A 54 0.64 -16.31 55.14
C GLU A 54 0.20 -17.00 56.44
N PRO A 55 0.46 -18.29 56.61
CA PRO A 55 0.55 -18.86 57.94
C PRO A 55 1.98 -18.78 58.43
N ALA A 56 2.15 -18.11 59.58
CA ALA A 56 3.38 -18.08 60.35
C ALA A 56 3.79 -19.47 60.80
N GLY A 57 5.02 -19.88 60.55
CA GLY A 57 5.60 -21.09 61.13
C GLY A 57 6.97 -21.42 60.56
N GLY A 58 7.97 -21.09 61.26
CA GLY A 58 9.35 -21.46 61.43
C GLY A 58 10.05 -22.43 60.48
N GLY A 59 11.29 -22.11 60.12
CA GLY A 59 12.25 -23.08 59.63
C GLY A 59 13.13 -22.53 58.53
N GLY A 60 14.33 -22.11 58.86
CA GLY A 60 15.32 -21.54 57.93
C GLY A 60 15.72 -22.50 56.83
N SER A 61 15.70 -22.00 55.63
CA SER A 61 16.50 -22.54 54.55
C SER A 61 16.90 -21.38 53.66
N LEU A 62 18.20 -21.10 53.65
CA LEU A 62 18.83 -20.13 52.76
C LEU A 62 18.69 -20.62 51.29
N ILE A 63 17.59 -20.25 50.67
CA ILE A 63 17.49 -20.41 49.23
C ILE A 63 18.14 -19.18 48.59
N THR A 64 19.35 -19.38 48.15
CA THR A 64 20.08 -18.44 47.31
C THR A 64 19.26 -18.20 46.03
N SER A 65 18.54 -17.09 46.00
CA SER A 65 17.86 -16.64 44.77
C SER A 65 18.92 -16.27 43.74
N ARG A 66 19.20 -17.22 42.87
CA ARG A 66 19.96 -16.95 41.63
C ARG A 66 19.17 -15.91 40.80
N PRO A 67 19.75 -14.74 40.47
CA PRO A 67 19.12 -13.85 39.54
C PRO A 67 19.09 -14.54 38.16
N VAL A 68 17.88 -14.94 37.69
CA VAL A 68 17.68 -15.38 36.33
C VAL A 68 17.76 -14.15 35.43
N THR A 69 18.98 -13.67 35.17
CA THR A 69 19.27 -12.73 34.09
C THR A 69 19.34 -13.48 32.79
N GLY A 70 18.20 -14.03 32.39
CA GLY A 70 17.97 -14.52 31.05
C GLY A 70 16.97 -13.59 30.38
N ALA A 71 17.39 -12.38 30.05
CA ALA A 71 16.69 -11.64 29.02
C ALA A 71 16.81 -12.48 27.74
N ALA A 72 15.78 -13.30 27.48
CA ALA A 72 15.64 -13.98 26.21
C ALA A 72 15.57 -12.88 25.15
N SER A 73 16.73 -12.59 24.55
CA SER A 73 16.81 -11.77 23.36
C SER A 73 15.94 -12.45 22.31
N VAL A 74 14.72 -11.97 22.16
CA VAL A 74 13.86 -12.35 21.03
C VAL A 74 14.55 -11.85 19.78
N ARG A 75 15.34 -12.72 19.16
CA ARG A 75 15.89 -12.45 17.85
C ARG A 75 14.70 -12.43 16.89
N PRO A 76 14.45 -11.32 16.17
CA PRO A 76 13.47 -11.35 15.11
C PRO A 76 13.90 -12.46 14.14
N ILE A 77 13.05 -13.46 13.98
CA ILE A 77 13.24 -14.50 12.96
C ILE A 77 13.10 -13.74 11.65
N PRO A 78 14.16 -13.62 10.81
CA PRO A 78 14.03 -13.03 9.49
C PRO A 78 12.95 -13.84 8.79
N SER A 79 11.88 -13.17 8.39
CA SER A 79 10.86 -13.78 7.54
C SER A 79 11.58 -14.34 6.32
N PRO A 80 11.36 -15.62 5.95
CA PRO A 80 12.03 -16.19 4.80
C PRO A 80 11.73 -15.29 3.59
N VAL A 81 12.77 -14.74 2.98
CA VAL A 81 12.66 -14.01 1.73
C VAL A 81 12.07 -15.01 0.74
N GLN A 82 10.79 -14.82 0.42
CA GLN A 82 10.12 -15.72 -0.49
C GLN A 82 10.65 -15.40 -1.90
N ASN A 83 11.36 -16.36 -2.50
CA ASN A 83 11.70 -16.33 -3.92
C ASN A 83 10.40 -16.47 -4.71
N ALA A 84 9.70 -15.37 -4.89
CA ALA A 84 8.42 -15.36 -5.56
C ALA A 84 8.62 -15.34 -7.08
N LYS A 85 7.85 -16.17 -7.78
CA LYS A 85 7.80 -16.14 -9.24
C LYS A 85 7.23 -14.80 -9.70
N VAL A 86 7.95 -14.13 -10.60
CA VAL A 86 7.51 -12.87 -11.18
C VAL A 86 6.36 -13.10 -12.16
N HIS A 87 5.29 -12.33 -12.00
CA HIS A 87 4.16 -12.32 -12.94
C HIS A 87 4.38 -11.25 -14.00
N VAL A 88 4.11 -11.57 -15.27
CA VAL A 88 4.28 -10.63 -16.38
C VAL A 88 2.90 -10.26 -16.93
N VAL A 89 2.60 -8.96 -16.95
CA VAL A 89 1.36 -8.39 -17.50
C VAL A 89 1.70 -7.44 -18.63
N ALA A 90 1.01 -7.59 -19.77
CA ALA A 90 1.05 -6.65 -20.89
C ALA A 90 -0.34 -6.04 -21.05
N PRO A 91 -0.64 -4.91 -20.40
CA PRO A 91 -1.99 -4.34 -20.40
C PRO A 91 -2.36 -3.79 -21.77
N ALA A 92 -3.56 -4.10 -22.22
CA ALA A 92 -4.16 -3.56 -23.45
C ALA A 92 -5.15 -2.41 -23.14
N LYS A 93 -5.65 -2.34 -21.92
CA LYS A 93 -6.60 -1.32 -21.44
C LYS A 93 -6.36 -1.01 -19.97
N PHE A 94 -6.84 0.15 -19.51
CA PHE A 94 -6.65 0.56 -18.11
C PHE A 94 -7.32 -0.39 -17.09
N ALA A 95 -8.39 -1.08 -17.48
CA ALA A 95 -9.02 -2.08 -16.61
C ALA A 95 -8.08 -3.21 -16.18
N ASP A 96 -7.04 -3.50 -16.97
CA ASP A 96 -6.04 -4.52 -16.64
C ASP A 96 -5.14 -4.12 -15.45
N ALA A 97 -5.17 -2.84 -15.04
CA ALA A 97 -4.53 -2.34 -13.83
C ALA A 97 -5.01 -3.07 -12.56
N GLN A 98 -6.26 -3.52 -12.56
CA GLN A 98 -6.80 -4.28 -11.43
C GLN A 98 -6.03 -5.59 -11.23
N GLU A 99 -5.73 -6.34 -12.28
CA GLU A 99 -4.95 -7.58 -12.17
C GLU A 99 -3.56 -7.31 -11.57
N ILE A 100 -2.91 -6.23 -12.01
CA ILE A 100 -1.61 -5.81 -11.46
C ILE A 100 -1.74 -5.53 -9.97
N GLY A 101 -2.73 -4.73 -9.57
CA GLY A 101 -2.97 -4.37 -8.18
C GLY A 101 -3.27 -5.58 -7.28
N ASP A 102 -4.13 -6.49 -7.73
CA ASP A 102 -4.52 -7.68 -6.98
C ASP A 102 -3.34 -8.62 -6.74
N ARG A 103 -2.52 -8.87 -7.76
CA ARG A 103 -1.32 -9.71 -7.62
C ARG A 103 -0.29 -9.07 -6.70
N PHE A 104 -0.05 -7.78 -6.90
CA PHE A 104 0.92 -7.03 -6.11
C PHE A 104 0.51 -6.93 -4.64
N LYS A 105 -0.76 -6.70 -4.36
CA LYS A 105 -1.34 -6.73 -3.01
C LYS A 105 -1.17 -8.09 -2.32
N ASN A 106 -1.20 -9.17 -3.09
CA ASN A 106 -0.96 -10.52 -2.59
C ASN A 106 0.54 -10.87 -2.41
N GLY A 107 1.43 -9.88 -2.51
CA GLY A 107 2.87 -10.06 -2.30
C GLY A 107 3.60 -10.70 -3.49
N GLN A 108 2.99 -10.71 -4.69
CA GLN A 108 3.62 -11.24 -5.89
C GLN A 108 4.34 -10.13 -6.65
N PRO A 109 5.64 -10.27 -7.01
CA PRO A 109 6.31 -9.32 -7.89
C PRO A 109 5.67 -9.34 -9.28
N VAL A 110 5.51 -8.15 -9.87
CA VAL A 110 4.85 -7.99 -11.18
C VAL A 110 5.73 -7.21 -12.13
N ILE A 111 5.92 -7.74 -13.35
CA ILE A 111 6.43 -6.95 -14.47
C ILE A 111 5.27 -6.41 -15.27
N VAL A 112 5.28 -5.10 -15.47
CA VAL A 112 4.35 -4.40 -16.34
C VAL A 112 5.06 -4.05 -17.63
N ASN A 113 4.70 -4.72 -18.71
CA ASN A 113 5.23 -4.49 -20.03
C ASN A 113 4.32 -3.56 -20.82
N LEU A 114 4.76 -2.32 -21.02
CA LEU A 114 4.01 -1.28 -21.75
C LEU A 114 4.48 -1.09 -23.19
N GLN A 115 5.32 -1.99 -23.73
CA GLN A 115 5.88 -1.86 -25.09
C GLN A 115 4.80 -1.88 -26.17
N GLY A 116 3.67 -2.57 -25.91
CA GLY A 116 2.51 -2.62 -26.81
C GLY A 116 1.40 -1.64 -26.46
N ALA A 117 1.54 -0.87 -25.39
CA ALA A 117 0.56 0.12 -24.96
C ALA A 117 0.74 1.45 -25.69
N ASP A 118 -0.38 2.15 -25.97
CA ASP A 118 -0.29 3.51 -26.43
C ASP A 118 0.26 4.45 -25.33
N ARG A 119 0.63 5.67 -25.72
CA ARG A 119 1.27 6.63 -24.82
C ARG A 119 0.36 7.03 -23.64
N GLU A 120 -0.92 7.17 -23.89
CA GLU A 120 -1.88 7.58 -22.85
C GLU A 120 -2.10 6.45 -21.85
N LEU A 121 -2.36 5.24 -22.32
CA LEU A 121 -2.47 4.06 -21.46
C LEU A 121 -1.18 3.83 -20.65
N GLY A 122 -0.03 3.92 -21.30
CA GLY A 122 1.27 3.77 -20.65
C GLY A 122 1.45 4.76 -19.49
N ARG A 123 1.12 6.04 -19.69
CA ARG A 123 1.18 7.07 -18.66
C ARG A 123 0.26 6.75 -17.48
N ARG A 124 -1.01 6.45 -17.75
CA ARG A 124 -1.98 6.10 -16.72
C ARG A 124 -1.58 4.85 -15.92
N MET A 125 -0.98 3.87 -16.58
CA MET A 125 -0.48 2.66 -15.91
C MET A 125 0.70 2.97 -14.99
N ILE A 126 1.62 3.83 -15.42
CA ILE A 126 2.76 4.26 -14.59
C ILE A 126 2.26 5.03 -13.37
N ASP A 127 1.31 5.95 -13.54
CA ASP A 127 0.73 6.73 -12.44
C ASP A 127 0.05 5.80 -11.43
N PHE A 128 -0.75 4.83 -11.90
CA PHE A 128 -1.38 3.82 -11.05
C PHE A 128 -0.35 2.98 -10.29
N CYS A 129 0.64 2.42 -11.00
CA CYS A 129 1.67 1.57 -10.40
C CYS A 129 2.49 2.32 -9.36
N SER A 130 2.84 3.59 -9.62
CA SER A 130 3.55 4.45 -8.69
C SER A 130 2.74 4.70 -7.41
N GLY A 131 1.44 4.95 -7.54
CA GLY A 131 0.54 5.11 -6.40
C GLY A 131 0.41 3.84 -5.56
N VAL A 132 0.26 2.69 -6.20
CA VAL A 132 0.14 1.39 -5.51
C VAL A 132 1.45 1.01 -4.80
N THR A 133 2.60 1.19 -5.45
CA THR A 133 3.90 0.91 -4.82
C THR A 133 4.17 1.80 -3.62
N TYR A 134 3.86 3.09 -3.73
CA TYR A 134 3.96 4.02 -2.61
C TYR A 134 3.05 3.61 -1.44
N ALA A 135 1.79 3.29 -1.72
CA ALA A 135 0.81 2.90 -0.69
C ALA A 135 1.18 1.61 0.05
N LEU A 136 1.88 0.69 -0.61
CA LEU A 136 2.28 -0.60 -0.03
C LEU A 136 3.74 -0.62 0.47
N GLY A 137 4.44 0.51 0.46
CA GLY A 137 5.84 0.61 0.89
C GLY A 137 6.78 -0.27 0.06
N ALA A 138 6.51 -0.38 -1.22
CA ALA A 138 7.19 -1.26 -2.16
C ALA A 138 8.10 -0.49 -3.10
N SER A 139 8.80 -1.16 -4.04
CA SER A 139 9.64 -0.53 -5.05
C SER A 139 9.09 -0.72 -6.47
N MET A 140 9.39 0.26 -7.34
CA MET A 140 9.11 0.21 -8.77
C MET A 140 10.39 0.61 -9.52
N ASP A 141 10.90 -0.30 -10.32
CA ASP A 141 12.13 -0.14 -11.07
C ASP A 141 11.88 -0.26 -12.57
N LYS A 142 12.46 0.68 -13.36
CA LYS A 142 12.46 0.55 -14.82
C LYS A 142 13.54 -0.46 -15.21
N VAL A 143 13.14 -1.62 -15.67
CA VAL A 143 14.05 -2.74 -15.96
C VAL A 143 14.35 -2.90 -17.45
N ALA A 144 13.56 -2.32 -18.33
CA ALA A 144 13.82 -2.18 -19.75
C ALA A 144 13.03 -0.99 -20.32
N ASP A 145 13.16 -0.74 -21.63
CA ASP A 145 12.36 0.33 -22.23
C ASP A 145 10.87 -0.03 -22.19
N GLN A 146 10.05 0.89 -21.63
CA GLN A 146 8.63 0.68 -21.40
C GLN A 146 8.30 -0.59 -20.57
N VAL A 147 9.26 -1.08 -19.73
CA VAL A 147 9.05 -2.25 -18.85
C VAL A 147 9.43 -1.89 -17.43
N PHE A 148 8.52 -2.14 -16.50
CA PHE A 148 8.66 -1.81 -15.09
C PHE A 148 8.47 -3.05 -14.23
N LEU A 149 9.35 -3.23 -13.23
CA LEU A 149 9.24 -4.26 -12.21
C LEU A 149 8.73 -3.66 -10.91
N LEU A 150 7.64 -4.18 -10.40
CA LEU A 150 7.10 -3.86 -9.09
C LEU A 150 7.49 -4.96 -8.12
N THR A 151 8.18 -4.59 -7.03
CA THR A 151 8.67 -5.56 -6.03
C THR A 151 8.09 -5.21 -4.66
N PRO A 152 7.29 -6.10 -4.04
CA PRO A 152 6.80 -5.93 -2.67
C PRO A 152 7.95 -5.84 -1.65
N SER A 153 7.74 -5.15 -0.54
CA SER A 153 8.78 -4.85 0.46
C SER A 153 9.39 -6.09 1.15
N ASN A 154 8.68 -7.21 1.16
CA ASN A 154 9.08 -8.46 1.82
C ASN A 154 9.50 -9.56 0.84
N VAL A 155 9.72 -9.23 -0.43
CA VAL A 155 10.01 -10.19 -1.50
C VAL A 155 11.27 -9.75 -2.24
N GLU A 156 12.11 -10.71 -2.59
CA GLU A 156 13.24 -10.52 -3.50
C GLU A 156 13.05 -11.35 -4.76
N VAL A 157 13.39 -10.74 -5.90
CA VAL A 157 13.41 -11.46 -7.17
C VAL A 157 14.75 -12.16 -7.30
N SER A 158 14.74 -13.50 -7.42
CA SER A 158 15.94 -14.29 -7.52
C SER A 158 16.77 -13.97 -8.76
N ALA A 159 18.08 -14.21 -8.69
CA ALA A 159 18.97 -14.02 -9.84
C ALA A 159 18.57 -14.87 -11.04
N GLU A 160 18.01 -16.05 -10.79
CA GLU A 160 17.52 -16.98 -11.80
C GLU A 160 16.29 -16.43 -12.55
N GLU A 161 15.34 -15.83 -11.82
CA GLU A 161 14.19 -15.16 -12.42
C GLU A 161 14.63 -13.92 -13.23
N LYS A 162 15.56 -13.11 -12.70
CA LYS A 162 16.12 -11.96 -13.44
C LYS A 162 16.75 -12.42 -14.76
N ARG A 163 17.54 -13.49 -14.74
CA ARG A 163 18.14 -14.05 -15.96
C ARG A 163 17.10 -14.53 -16.96
N ARG A 164 16.05 -15.22 -16.48
CA ARG A 164 14.94 -15.67 -17.33
C ARG A 164 14.20 -14.51 -17.97
N LEU A 165 14.05 -13.40 -17.25
CA LEU A 165 13.45 -12.16 -17.76
C LEU A 165 14.35 -11.44 -18.76
N GLN A 166 15.70 -11.52 -18.58
CA GLN A 166 16.67 -11.01 -19.55
C GLN A 166 16.60 -11.77 -20.89
N GLU A 167 16.51 -13.09 -20.84
CA GLU A 167 16.35 -13.93 -22.03
C GLU A 167 15.09 -13.59 -22.82
N ARG A 168 14.05 -13.08 -22.14
CA ARG A 168 12.80 -12.60 -22.74
C ARG A 168 12.82 -11.13 -23.17
N GLY A 169 13.94 -10.43 -22.97
CA GLY A 169 14.07 -8.99 -23.26
C GLY A 169 13.29 -8.07 -22.34
N LEU A 170 12.80 -8.58 -21.21
CA LEU A 170 11.99 -7.84 -20.24
C LEU A 170 12.83 -7.29 -19.07
N TYR A 171 14.12 -7.54 -19.05
CA TYR A 171 15.03 -7.05 -18.02
C TYR A 171 16.37 -6.70 -18.64
N ARG A 172 16.89 -5.50 -18.38
CA ARG A 172 18.25 -5.05 -18.77
C ARG A 172 18.98 -4.70 -17.47
N SER A 173 20.13 -5.31 -17.25
CA SER A 173 21.05 -4.96 -16.16
C SER A 173 21.90 -3.76 -16.53
#